data_2d612d34d10b6fce65c3e01cfe3fbc57
#
_entry.id   2d612d34d10b6fce65c3e01cfe3fbc57
#
_cell.length_a   1.000
_cell.length_b   1.000
_cell.length_c   1.000
_cell.angle_alpha   90.00
_cell.angle_beta   90.00
_cell.angle_gamma   90.00
#
_symmetry.space_group_name_H-M   'P 1'
#
loop_
_entity.id
_entity.type
_entity.pdbx_description
1 polymer ?
#
loop_
_entity_poly.entity_id
_entity_poly.type
_entity_poly.pdbx_seq_one_letter_code
_entity_poly.pdbx_strand_id
1 'polypeptide(L)'
;MKNKHYFPQVSLLICILCCFPHLIHAYSLRQFSNKNGLSNSAILSLYQDHQGVIWIGSCDGLNIFDGTNIHVYNPVNPTKAPLSGNLINDIMETEKDVLWIQTNYGLDRLDTKLQTSKSFTEFKDKNYMAKSRDNDLFIVKDDGYIYYYQPEKQLFQKLEVPQIAFGHVLSTIIDKNNILWVFTSNNDTRSYQIIKNKEEIALTPNNLFKHSEQLLWAFTEEDLVYFIDKTYSLYEYDFGNQQQYFIADLKAEVETRGEVSSIIKQQNDYYIGFKSSGLIVLKYMSNQKIKYQMQDTEIHSGIFCLMKDKYQDIVWIGTDGQGVYMYFNDAFSVTNTLLDTPVYQINNPVRTVYYDEEQT
;
A
#
# COMPACT_ATOMS: atom_id res chain seq x y z
N MET A 1 -72.40 6.86 14.11
CA MET A 1 -71.06 7.06 14.57
C MET A 1 -70.21 6.00 13.94
N LYS A 2 -69.31 6.37 13.00
CA LYS A 2 -68.43 5.42 12.26
C LYS A 2 -67.02 5.58 12.79
N ASN A 3 -66.52 4.59 13.52
CA ASN A 3 -65.10 4.50 13.87
C ASN A 3 -64.33 3.90 12.69
N LYS A 4 -63.50 4.71 12.08
CA LYS A 4 -62.53 4.27 11.07
C LYS A 4 -61.28 3.73 11.78
N HIS A 5 -61.00 2.43 11.58
CA HIS A 5 -59.78 1.78 12.00
C HIS A 5 -58.60 2.23 11.11
N TYR A 6 -57.63 3.01 11.64
CA TYR A 6 -56.38 3.43 10.98
C TYR A 6 -55.19 2.62 11.45
N PHE A 7 -55.35 1.43 12.01
CA PHE A 7 -54.27 0.68 12.67
C PHE A 7 -53.46 -0.34 11.83
N PRO A 8 -53.88 -0.81 10.63
CA PRO A 8 -53.03 -1.82 9.96
C PRO A 8 -51.96 -1.24 9.02
N GLN A 9 -52.09 0.01 8.54
CA GLN A 9 -51.13 0.56 7.55
C GLN A 9 -49.81 1.05 8.16
N VAL A 10 -49.82 1.56 9.39
CA VAL A 10 -48.62 2.04 10.08
C VAL A 10 -47.79 0.85 10.55
N SER A 11 -48.43 -0.25 10.98
CA SER A 11 -47.72 -1.48 11.41
C SER A 11 -47.02 -2.18 10.24
N LEU A 12 -47.60 -2.14 9.03
CA LEU A 12 -46.95 -2.72 7.83
C LEU A 12 -45.75 -1.90 7.37
N LEU A 13 -45.79 -0.56 7.50
CA LEU A 13 -44.69 0.32 7.16
C LEU A 13 -43.50 0.14 8.11
N ILE A 14 -43.73 -0.06 9.39
CA ILE A 14 -42.71 -0.34 10.39
C ILE A 14 -42.10 -1.72 10.16
N CYS A 15 -42.85 -2.75 9.81
CA CYS A 15 -42.32 -4.08 9.47
C CYS A 15 -41.47 -4.05 8.17
N ILE A 16 -41.80 -3.24 7.18
CA ILE A 16 -41.00 -3.11 5.96
C ILE A 16 -39.69 -2.39 6.25
N LEU A 17 -39.66 -1.40 7.15
CA LEU A 17 -38.40 -0.75 7.58
C LEU A 17 -37.51 -1.69 8.43
N CYS A 18 -38.09 -2.63 9.16
CA CYS A 18 -37.33 -3.62 9.96
C CYS A 18 -36.84 -4.84 9.13
N CYS A 19 -37.39 -5.07 7.93
CA CYS A 19 -37.01 -6.21 7.09
C CYS A 19 -35.92 -5.94 6.07
N PHE A 20 -35.41 -4.72 5.97
CA PHE A 20 -34.14 -4.46 5.33
C PHE A 20 -33.06 -4.36 6.42
N PRO A 21 -32.29 -5.42 6.69
CA PRO A 21 -30.98 -5.22 7.30
C PRO A 21 -30.17 -4.44 6.26
N HIS A 22 -30.20 -3.12 6.32
CA HIS A 22 -29.09 -2.36 5.79
C HIS A 22 -27.92 -2.83 6.64
N LEU A 23 -27.12 -3.72 6.08
CA LEU A 23 -25.76 -3.94 6.49
C LEU A 23 -25.06 -2.59 6.26
N ILE A 24 -25.28 -1.67 7.20
CA ILE A 24 -24.43 -0.50 7.35
C ILE A 24 -23.11 -1.10 7.74
N HIS A 25 -22.23 -1.34 6.74
CA HIS A 25 -20.85 -1.60 7.01
C HIS A 25 -20.30 -0.23 7.45
N ALA A 26 -20.31 -0.03 8.75
CA ALA A 26 -19.65 1.10 9.35
C ALA A 26 -18.15 0.87 9.13
N TYR A 27 -17.45 1.78 8.51
CA TYR A 27 -15.99 1.87 8.53
C TYR A 27 -15.61 3.12 9.34
N SER A 28 -14.45 3.08 9.98
CA SER A 28 -13.94 4.23 10.69
C SER A 28 -12.71 4.77 10.00
N LEU A 29 -12.64 6.08 9.84
CA LEU A 29 -11.50 6.79 9.27
C LEU A 29 -10.88 7.69 10.35
N ARG A 30 -9.57 7.53 10.57
CA ARG A 30 -8.79 8.46 11.36
C ARG A 30 -7.77 9.17 10.46
N GLN A 31 -7.80 10.49 10.45
CA GLN A 31 -6.92 11.31 9.62
C GLN A 31 -5.77 11.90 10.43
N PHE A 32 -4.58 11.93 9.83
CA PHE A 32 -3.41 12.65 10.29
C PHE A 32 -2.93 13.61 9.21
N SER A 33 -2.66 14.84 9.60
CA SER A 33 -2.20 15.91 8.71
C SER A 33 -1.06 16.70 9.35
N ASN A 34 -0.67 17.83 8.77
CA ASN A 34 0.31 18.74 9.36
C ASN A 34 -0.07 19.17 10.78
N LYS A 35 -1.37 19.23 11.12
CA LYS A 35 -1.84 19.54 12.47
C LYS A 35 -1.45 18.48 13.50
N ASN A 36 -1.14 17.27 13.04
CA ASN A 36 -0.73 16.13 13.85
C ASN A 36 0.78 15.86 13.80
N GLY A 37 1.57 16.75 13.19
CA GLY A 37 3.03 16.66 13.16
C GLY A 37 3.64 16.16 11.84
N LEU A 38 2.85 15.89 10.80
CA LEU A 38 3.39 15.60 9.46
C LEU A 38 4.14 16.81 8.89
N SER A 39 5.29 16.57 8.28
CA SER A 39 6.07 17.60 7.58
C SER A 39 5.32 18.16 6.37
N ASN A 40 4.58 17.31 5.67
CA ASN A 40 3.73 17.68 4.54
C ASN A 40 2.50 16.76 4.47
N SER A 41 1.38 17.24 3.92
CA SER A 41 0.15 16.46 3.78
C SER A 41 0.01 15.76 2.43
N ALA A 42 0.95 15.94 1.49
CA ALA A 42 1.05 15.12 0.28
C ALA A 42 1.96 13.92 0.57
N ILE A 43 1.37 12.74 0.67
CA ILE A 43 2.02 11.51 1.12
C ILE A 43 2.27 10.60 -0.07
N LEU A 44 3.54 10.36 -0.37
CA LEU A 44 3.98 9.61 -1.55
C LEU A 44 4.22 8.13 -1.27
N SER A 45 4.67 7.80 -0.05
CA SER A 45 5.01 6.43 0.32
C SER A 45 4.69 6.12 1.77
N LEU A 46 4.38 4.86 2.03
CA LEU A 46 4.09 4.31 3.36
C LEU A 46 4.83 2.99 3.51
N TYR A 47 5.48 2.79 4.63
CA TYR A 47 6.16 1.53 4.95
C TYR A 47 6.05 1.22 6.44
N GLN A 48 5.77 -0.05 6.77
CA GLN A 48 5.81 -0.53 8.15
C GLN A 48 7.05 -1.40 8.34
N ASP A 49 7.92 -1.05 9.28
CA ASP A 49 9.14 -1.79 9.54
C ASP A 49 8.89 -3.07 10.37
N HIS A 50 9.96 -3.79 10.67
CA HIS A 50 9.90 -5.03 11.47
C HIS A 50 9.50 -4.80 12.94
N GLN A 51 9.57 -3.57 13.45
CA GLN A 51 9.15 -3.20 14.81
C GLN A 51 7.69 -2.73 14.85
N GLY A 52 7.04 -2.58 13.69
CA GLY A 52 5.68 -2.06 13.58
C GLY A 52 5.59 -0.55 13.47
N VAL A 53 6.72 0.15 13.42
CA VAL A 53 6.76 1.60 13.21
C VAL A 53 6.36 1.92 11.77
N ILE A 54 5.48 2.90 11.60
CA ILE A 54 5.07 3.36 10.27
C ILE A 54 5.97 4.51 9.82
N TRP A 55 6.65 4.30 8.72
CA TRP A 55 7.43 5.30 8.02
C TRP A 55 6.58 5.95 6.94
N ILE A 56 6.52 7.28 6.94
CA ILE A 56 5.63 8.07 6.07
C ILE A 56 6.50 9.01 5.23
N GLY A 57 6.61 8.71 3.96
CA GLY A 57 7.28 9.55 2.98
C GLY A 57 6.35 10.60 2.42
N SER A 58 6.75 11.87 2.50
CA SER A 58 5.97 12.99 2.00
C SER A 58 6.72 13.78 0.92
N CYS A 59 6.07 14.77 0.34
CA CYS A 59 6.70 15.72 -0.57
C CYS A 59 7.78 16.58 0.12
N ASP A 60 7.82 16.62 1.45
CA ASP A 60 8.77 17.43 2.21
C ASP A 60 9.25 16.73 3.49
N GLY A 61 9.86 15.58 3.30
CA GLY A 61 10.55 14.83 4.34
C GLY A 61 9.96 13.49 4.70
N LEU A 62 10.71 12.78 5.52
CA LEU A 62 10.39 11.49 6.09
C LEU A 62 9.78 11.70 7.48
N ASN A 63 8.68 11.00 7.77
CA ASN A 63 8.00 11.06 9.05
C ASN A 63 7.89 9.67 9.65
N ILE A 64 7.73 9.61 10.97
CA ILE A 64 7.60 8.39 11.75
C ILE A 64 6.31 8.47 12.56
N PHE A 65 5.49 7.43 12.50
CA PHE A 65 4.37 7.22 13.43
C PHE A 65 4.70 6.05 14.34
N ASP A 66 4.75 6.31 15.64
CA ASP A 66 5.14 5.35 16.70
C ASP A 66 3.95 4.61 17.34
N GLY A 67 2.76 4.73 16.73
CA GLY A 67 1.50 4.22 17.27
C GLY A 67 0.69 5.28 18.03
N THR A 68 1.30 6.39 18.43
CA THR A 68 0.66 7.47 19.19
C THR A 68 0.82 8.83 18.50
N ASN A 69 2.05 9.19 18.15
CA ASN A 69 2.41 10.49 17.61
C ASN A 69 3.13 10.38 16.27
N ILE A 70 3.05 11.45 15.50
CA ILE A 70 3.85 11.61 14.29
C ILE A 70 4.99 12.56 14.57
N HIS A 71 6.19 12.15 14.16
CA HIS A 71 7.41 12.93 14.25
C HIS A 71 8.07 13.03 12.90
N VAL A 72 8.57 14.21 12.55
CA VAL A 72 9.47 14.35 11.39
C VAL A 72 10.78 13.65 11.74
N TYR A 73 11.26 12.79 10.84
CA TYR A 73 12.57 12.16 11.01
C TYR A 73 13.66 13.23 11.03
N ASN A 74 14.28 13.38 12.18
CA ASN A 74 15.39 14.31 12.40
C ASN A 74 16.52 13.54 13.10
N PRO A 75 17.58 13.14 12.38
CA PRO A 75 18.65 12.36 12.98
C PRO A 75 19.38 13.18 14.06
N VAL A 76 19.82 12.50 15.11
CA VAL A 76 20.56 13.13 16.23
C VAL A 76 21.81 13.85 15.72
N ASN A 77 22.43 13.33 14.67
CA ASN A 77 23.53 14.01 13.97
C ASN A 77 23.21 14.11 12.46
N PRO A 78 22.67 15.25 11.99
CA PRO A 78 22.32 15.44 10.59
C PRO A 78 23.49 15.26 9.62
N THR A 79 24.72 15.42 10.06
CA THR A 79 25.91 15.22 9.20
C THR A 79 26.28 13.75 9.01
N LYS A 80 25.80 12.86 9.88
CA LYS A 80 26.05 11.40 9.79
C LYS A 80 24.95 10.63 9.10
N ALA A 81 23.72 11.14 9.14
CA ALA A 81 22.55 10.49 8.56
C ALA A 81 21.71 11.46 7.68
N PRO A 82 22.33 12.25 6.79
CA PRO A 82 21.55 13.07 5.88
C PRO A 82 20.83 12.17 4.87
N LEU A 83 19.62 12.57 4.47
CA LEU A 83 18.99 12.04 3.28
C LEU A 83 19.42 12.90 2.08
N SER A 84 19.53 12.28 0.91
CA SER A 84 19.92 12.97 -0.34
C SER A 84 18.88 13.98 -0.81
N GLY A 85 17.62 13.77 -0.43
CA GLY A 85 16.48 14.65 -0.76
C GLY A 85 15.38 14.59 0.28
N ASN A 86 14.39 15.45 0.12
CA ASN A 86 13.24 15.56 1.00
C ASN A 86 11.91 15.08 0.37
N LEU A 87 11.87 14.83 -0.93
CA LEU A 87 10.73 14.21 -1.58
C LEU A 87 10.93 12.70 -1.53
N ILE A 88 10.14 12.00 -0.71
CA ILE A 88 10.33 10.59 -0.38
C ILE A 88 9.37 9.73 -1.18
N ASN A 89 9.87 9.15 -2.27
CA ASN A 89 9.06 8.43 -3.26
C ASN A 89 8.75 6.98 -2.85
N ASP A 90 9.69 6.31 -2.20
CA ASP A 90 9.54 4.92 -1.80
C ASP A 90 10.41 4.59 -0.60
N ILE A 91 9.99 3.60 0.21
CA ILE A 91 10.68 3.15 1.42
C ILE A 91 10.60 1.63 1.49
N MET A 92 11.74 0.99 1.75
CA MET A 92 11.83 -0.46 1.91
C MET A 92 12.85 -0.84 2.98
N GLU A 93 12.51 -1.79 3.85
CA GLU A 93 13.44 -2.40 4.78
C GLU A 93 13.96 -3.73 4.20
N THR A 94 15.28 -3.89 4.08
CA THR A 94 15.90 -5.17 3.67
C THR A 94 16.40 -5.95 4.86
N GLU A 95 17.22 -5.34 5.69
CA GLU A 95 17.75 -5.90 6.92
C GLU A 95 17.12 -5.18 8.11
N LYS A 96 17.13 -5.81 9.28
CA LYS A 96 16.72 -5.20 10.54
C LYS A 96 17.39 -3.85 10.73
N ASP A 97 16.61 -2.81 10.99
CA ASP A 97 17.08 -1.46 11.23
C ASP A 97 17.75 -0.78 10.01
N VAL A 98 17.64 -1.36 8.79
CA VAL A 98 18.18 -0.78 7.55
C VAL A 98 17.05 -0.46 6.57
N LEU A 99 16.82 0.82 6.37
CA LEU A 99 15.85 1.33 5.40
C LEU A 99 16.55 1.80 4.13
N TRP A 100 15.93 1.50 3.00
CA TRP A 100 16.23 2.09 1.71
C TRP A 100 15.16 3.11 1.38
N ILE A 101 15.59 4.33 1.09
CA ILE A 101 14.72 5.48 0.93
C ILE A 101 15.00 6.09 -0.44
N GLN A 102 14.03 5.97 -1.35
CA GLN A 102 14.11 6.60 -2.66
C GLN A 102 13.69 8.05 -2.55
N THR A 103 14.60 8.95 -2.87
CA THR A 103 14.35 10.38 -2.91
C THR A 103 14.41 10.93 -4.34
N ASN A 104 14.13 12.21 -4.51
CA ASN A 104 14.29 12.91 -5.79
C ASN A 104 15.76 13.10 -6.22
N TYR A 105 16.73 12.85 -5.33
CA TYR A 105 18.16 13.03 -5.63
C TYR A 105 18.97 11.73 -5.57
N GLY A 106 18.38 10.63 -5.18
CA GLY A 106 19.05 9.34 -5.12
C GLY A 106 18.34 8.31 -4.28
N LEU A 107 19.04 7.22 -4.04
CA LEU A 107 18.64 6.15 -3.13
C LEU A 107 19.51 6.22 -1.89
N ASP A 108 18.93 6.34 -0.72
CA ASP A 108 19.64 6.40 0.55
C ASP A 108 19.49 5.08 1.32
N ARG A 109 20.60 4.53 1.77
CA ARG A 109 20.64 3.44 2.75
C ARG A 109 20.78 4.05 4.13
N LEU A 110 19.74 3.99 4.92
CA LEU A 110 19.69 4.52 6.28
C LEU A 110 19.76 3.38 7.31
N ASP A 111 20.78 3.39 8.15
CA ASP A 111 20.83 2.57 9.36
C ASP A 111 20.17 3.36 10.51
N THR A 112 19.00 2.94 10.92
CA THR A 112 18.19 3.65 11.92
C THR A 112 18.75 3.49 13.33
N LYS A 113 19.47 2.39 13.60
CA LYS A 113 20.10 2.11 14.89
C LYS A 113 21.41 2.87 15.06
N LEU A 114 22.27 2.84 14.05
CA LEU A 114 23.56 3.54 14.08
C LEU A 114 23.41 5.03 13.75
N GLN A 115 22.27 5.46 13.27
CA GLN A 115 22.02 6.84 12.83
C GLN A 115 23.04 7.29 11.77
N THR A 116 23.24 6.46 10.75
CA THR A 116 24.12 6.74 9.62
C THR A 116 23.42 6.49 8.29
N SER A 117 23.77 7.26 7.28
CA SER A 117 23.26 7.03 5.92
C SER A 117 24.38 7.02 4.88
N LYS A 118 24.08 6.36 3.75
CA LYS A 118 24.89 6.39 2.54
C LYS A 118 23.99 6.59 1.34
N SER A 119 24.32 7.60 0.53
CA SER A 119 23.54 7.98 -0.65
C SER A 119 24.16 7.45 -1.94
N PHE A 120 23.29 7.01 -2.85
CA PHE A 120 23.60 6.51 -4.18
C PHE A 120 22.89 7.39 -5.22
N THR A 121 23.57 8.43 -5.70
CA THR A 121 23.00 9.48 -6.56
C THR A 121 22.79 9.03 -8.00
N GLU A 122 23.35 7.89 -8.40
CA GLU A 122 23.08 7.23 -9.69
C GLU A 122 21.64 6.74 -9.84
N PHE A 123 20.89 6.66 -8.73
CA PHE A 123 19.48 6.28 -8.68
C PHE A 123 18.54 7.48 -8.43
N LYS A 124 18.87 8.66 -8.95
CA LYS A 124 18.03 9.87 -8.82
C LYS A 124 16.73 9.84 -9.63
N ASP A 125 16.70 9.04 -10.69
CA ASP A 125 15.54 8.89 -11.57
C ASP A 125 14.55 7.88 -11.00
N LYS A 126 13.45 7.63 -11.71
CA LYS A 126 12.46 6.62 -11.31
C LYS A 126 13.09 5.23 -11.29
N ASN A 127 13.03 4.61 -10.14
CA ASN A 127 13.54 3.27 -9.88
C ASN A 127 12.48 2.47 -9.13
N TYR A 128 12.59 1.15 -9.23
CA TYR A 128 11.72 0.20 -8.54
C TYR A 128 12.59 -0.71 -7.68
N MET A 129 12.30 -0.74 -6.40
CA MET A 129 12.98 -1.63 -5.46
C MET A 129 12.28 -2.98 -5.43
N ALA A 130 13.07 -4.07 -5.40
CA ALA A 130 12.58 -5.41 -5.16
C ALA A 130 13.49 -6.11 -4.15
N LYS A 131 12.88 -6.79 -3.18
CA LYS A 131 13.55 -7.50 -2.11
C LYS A 131 13.32 -8.99 -2.23
N SER A 132 14.40 -9.80 -2.19
CA SER A 132 14.31 -11.25 -2.08
C SER A 132 13.99 -11.68 -0.64
N ARG A 133 13.64 -12.96 -0.46
CA ARG A 133 13.45 -13.54 0.88
C ARG A 133 14.71 -13.55 1.73
N ASP A 134 15.87 -13.59 1.07
CA ASP A 134 17.19 -13.51 1.73
C ASP A 134 17.59 -12.06 2.02
N ASN A 135 16.67 -11.11 1.87
CA ASN A 135 16.88 -9.68 2.04
C ASN A 135 17.83 -9.03 1.03
N ASP A 136 18.11 -9.69 -0.08
CA ASP A 136 18.88 -9.09 -1.17
C ASP A 136 18.06 -7.98 -1.84
N LEU A 137 18.70 -6.84 -2.09
CA LEU A 137 18.06 -5.71 -2.77
C LEU A 137 18.43 -5.68 -4.25
N PHE A 138 17.42 -5.58 -5.07
CA PHE A 138 17.52 -5.31 -6.50
C PHE A 138 16.86 -3.97 -6.83
N ILE A 139 17.48 -3.24 -7.75
CA ILE A 139 16.92 -2.00 -8.31
C ILE A 139 16.69 -2.23 -9.79
N VAL A 140 15.48 -2.01 -10.24
CA VAL A 140 15.11 -1.98 -11.66
C VAL A 140 14.86 -0.53 -12.05
N LYS A 141 15.67 -0.01 -12.97
CA LYS A 141 15.49 1.34 -13.51
C LYS A 141 14.42 1.36 -14.59
N ASP A 142 13.80 2.51 -14.80
CA ASP A 142 12.75 2.69 -15.83
C ASP A 142 13.27 2.42 -17.26
N ASP A 143 14.59 2.53 -17.47
CA ASP A 143 15.29 2.16 -18.71
C ASP A 143 15.57 0.65 -18.86
N GLY A 144 15.13 -0.15 -17.88
CA GLY A 144 15.21 -1.61 -17.88
C GLY A 144 16.54 -2.20 -17.40
N TYR A 145 17.48 -1.38 -16.95
CA TYR A 145 18.69 -1.91 -16.31
C TYR A 145 18.39 -2.39 -14.90
N ILE A 146 19.02 -3.52 -14.53
CA ILE A 146 18.86 -4.16 -13.21
C ILE A 146 20.17 -4.11 -12.46
N TYR A 147 20.09 -3.72 -11.20
CA TYR A 147 21.23 -3.62 -10.29
C TYR A 147 20.98 -4.46 -9.05
N TYR A 148 22.05 -5.02 -8.51
CA TYR A 148 22.08 -5.76 -7.26
C TYR A 148 22.96 -5.05 -6.25
N TYR A 149 22.48 -4.86 -5.03
CA TYR A 149 23.29 -4.31 -3.95
C TYR A 149 24.21 -5.38 -3.36
N GLN A 150 25.52 -5.13 -3.34
CA GLN A 150 26.53 -5.98 -2.70
C GLN A 150 26.84 -5.44 -1.30
N PRO A 151 26.32 -6.07 -0.21
CA PRO A 151 26.51 -5.55 1.15
C PRO A 151 27.97 -5.45 1.57
N GLU A 152 28.78 -6.44 1.25
CA GLU A 152 30.22 -6.51 1.59
C GLU A 152 31.03 -5.35 0.99
N LYS A 153 30.68 -4.96 -0.24
CA LYS A 153 31.37 -3.88 -0.95
C LYS A 153 30.66 -2.52 -0.79
N GLN A 154 29.45 -2.54 -0.25
CA GLN A 154 28.56 -1.37 -0.14
C GLN A 154 28.40 -0.60 -1.45
N LEU A 155 28.17 -1.30 -2.55
CA LEU A 155 27.97 -0.73 -3.89
C LEU A 155 26.94 -1.56 -4.67
N PHE A 156 26.41 -0.95 -5.73
CA PHE A 156 25.53 -1.63 -6.67
C PHE A 156 26.32 -2.19 -7.85
N GLN A 157 26.06 -3.45 -8.17
CA GLN A 157 26.54 -4.11 -9.37
C GLN A 157 25.43 -4.10 -10.41
N LYS A 158 25.73 -3.61 -11.62
CA LYS A 158 24.85 -3.77 -12.76
C LYS A 158 24.86 -5.23 -13.21
N LEU A 159 23.70 -5.81 -13.41
CA LEU A 159 23.56 -7.19 -13.86
C LEU A 159 23.44 -7.24 -15.39
N GLU A 160 24.12 -8.22 -15.99
CA GLU A 160 24.08 -8.45 -17.43
C GLU A 160 22.81 -9.25 -17.79
N VAL A 161 21.81 -8.56 -18.23
CA VAL A 161 20.55 -9.13 -18.76
C VAL A 161 20.22 -8.47 -20.09
N PRO A 162 19.50 -9.16 -20.99
CA PRO A 162 18.96 -8.52 -22.18
C PRO A 162 18.12 -7.30 -21.76
N GLN A 163 18.46 -6.13 -22.27
CA GLN A 163 17.75 -4.90 -21.95
C GLN A 163 16.26 -5.05 -22.29
N ILE A 164 15.39 -4.57 -21.42
CA ILE A 164 13.96 -4.52 -21.65
C ILE A 164 13.72 -3.52 -22.79
N ALA A 165 13.17 -4.02 -23.91
CA ALA A 165 12.98 -3.19 -25.09
C ALA A 165 11.79 -2.26 -24.92
N PHE A 166 12.01 -0.96 -25.10
CA PHE A 166 11.02 0.11 -25.32
C PHE A 166 9.66 -0.07 -24.61
N GLY A 167 9.60 0.27 -23.38
CA GLY A 167 8.40 0.35 -22.53
C GLY A 167 8.81 0.83 -21.14
N HIS A 168 7.92 1.54 -20.49
CA HIS A 168 8.18 1.94 -19.11
C HIS A 168 7.98 0.74 -18.19
N VAL A 169 8.83 0.60 -17.20
CA VAL A 169 8.62 -0.32 -16.10
C VAL A 169 7.40 0.18 -15.31
N LEU A 170 6.44 -0.69 -15.07
CA LEU A 170 5.23 -0.40 -14.29
C LEU A 170 5.41 -0.79 -12.83
N SER A 171 5.98 -1.98 -12.60
CA SER A 171 6.23 -2.51 -11.27
C SER A 171 7.25 -3.66 -11.31
N THR A 172 7.79 -4.02 -10.15
CA THR A 172 8.69 -5.16 -9.99
C THR A 172 8.47 -5.86 -8.66
N ILE A 173 8.69 -7.16 -8.62
CA ILE A 173 8.60 -7.97 -7.41
C ILE A 173 9.51 -9.20 -7.51
N ILE A 174 9.96 -9.71 -6.37
CA ILE A 174 10.58 -11.03 -6.29
C ILE A 174 9.64 -11.96 -5.57
N ASP A 175 9.18 -13.01 -6.27
CA ASP A 175 8.22 -13.96 -5.76
C ASP A 175 8.85 -14.99 -4.79
N LYS A 176 7.99 -15.83 -4.21
CA LYS A 176 8.41 -16.88 -3.27
C LYS A 176 9.36 -17.94 -3.87
N ASN A 177 9.45 -18.04 -5.17
CA ASN A 177 10.34 -18.96 -5.89
C ASN A 177 11.67 -18.29 -6.26
N ASN A 178 11.93 -17.09 -5.73
CA ASN A 178 13.10 -16.27 -6.01
C ASN A 178 13.22 -15.89 -7.49
N ILE A 179 12.07 -15.59 -8.11
CA ILE A 179 11.99 -15.08 -9.48
C ILE A 179 11.72 -13.58 -9.43
N LEU A 180 12.61 -12.81 -10.04
CA LEU A 180 12.42 -11.38 -10.25
C LEU A 180 11.48 -11.15 -11.44
N TRP A 181 10.36 -10.49 -11.20
CA TRP A 181 9.38 -10.10 -12.20
C TRP A 181 9.49 -8.61 -12.49
N VAL A 182 9.45 -8.26 -13.77
CA VAL A 182 9.46 -6.86 -14.24
C VAL A 182 8.29 -6.67 -15.20
N PHE A 183 7.26 -5.96 -14.76
CA PHE A 183 6.07 -5.65 -15.53
C PHE A 183 6.28 -4.35 -16.32
N THR A 184 5.95 -4.38 -17.61
CA THR A 184 6.16 -3.25 -18.52
C THR A 184 4.90 -2.88 -19.29
N SER A 185 4.83 -1.66 -19.77
CA SER A 185 3.68 -1.11 -20.50
C SER A 185 3.56 -1.58 -21.95
N ASN A 186 4.51 -2.34 -22.48
CA ASN A 186 4.58 -2.74 -23.91
C ASN A 186 4.42 -4.24 -24.13
N ASN A 187 3.82 -4.99 -23.21
CA ASN A 187 3.71 -6.46 -23.20
C ASN A 187 5.05 -7.21 -23.16
N ASP A 188 6.16 -6.54 -22.83
CA ASP A 188 7.48 -7.17 -22.65
C ASP A 188 7.74 -7.44 -21.17
N THR A 189 6.70 -7.92 -20.45
CA THR A 189 6.85 -8.37 -19.07
C THR A 189 7.82 -9.54 -19.00
N ARG A 190 8.83 -9.42 -18.16
CA ARG A 190 9.91 -10.39 -18.03
C ARG A 190 10.00 -10.93 -16.63
N SER A 191 10.47 -12.17 -16.57
CA SER A 191 10.84 -12.81 -15.32
C SER A 191 12.24 -13.37 -15.42
N TYR A 192 12.96 -13.34 -14.30
CA TYR A 192 14.33 -13.81 -14.22
C TYR A 192 14.50 -14.68 -13.00
N GLN A 193 15.01 -15.91 -13.18
CA GLN A 193 15.44 -16.72 -12.04
C GLN A 193 16.71 -16.11 -11.45
N ILE A 194 16.68 -15.82 -10.16
CA ILE A 194 17.86 -15.36 -9.42
C ILE A 194 18.71 -16.57 -9.06
N ILE A 195 19.96 -16.57 -9.51
CA ILE A 195 20.96 -17.60 -9.19
C ILE A 195 22.04 -16.94 -8.35
N LYS A 196 22.20 -17.42 -7.11
CA LYS A 196 23.20 -16.91 -6.16
C LYS A 196 24.26 -17.95 -5.94
N ASN A 197 25.49 -17.66 -6.35
CA ASN A 197 26.68 -18.47 -6.09
C ASN A 197 27.62 -17.65 -5.22
N LYS A 198 27.92 -18.11 -4.03
CA LYS A 198 28.79 -17.53 -2.98
C LYS A 198 29.09 -16.03 -3.06
N GLU A 199 29.58 -15.50 -4.18
CA GLU A 199 29.97 -14.10 -4.39
C GLU A 199 29.34 -13.45 -5.64
N GLU A 200 28.63 -14.23 -6.46
CA GLU A 200 28.06 -13.75 -7.73
C GLU A 200 26.55 -13.99 -7.78
N ILE A 201 25.83 -12.98 -8.24
CA ILE A 201 24.42 -13.09 -8.60
C ILE A 201 24.30 -12.98 -10.11
N ALA A 202 23.55 -13.93 -10.69
CA ALA A 202 23.17 -13.95 -12.09
C ALA A 202 21.65 -14.03 -12.23
N LEU A 203 21.14 -13.47 -13.33
CA LEU A 203 19.73 -13.54 -13.70
C LEU A 203 19.59 -14.37 -14.97
N THR A 204 18.77 -15.42 -14.92
CA THR A 204 18.44 -16.23 -16.09
C THR A 204 17.00 -15.93 -16.54
N PRO A 205 16.77 -15.54 -17.81
CA PRO A 205 15.44 -15.26 -18.32
C PRO A 205 14.49 -16.44 -18.15
N ASN A 206 13.26 -16.15 -17.70
CA ASN A 206 12.21 -17.12 -17.50
C ASN A 206 10.86 -16.52 -17.95
N ASN A 207 10.43 -16.81 -19.17
CA ASN A 207 9.26 -16.20 -19.80
C ASN A 207 7.95 -16.88 -19.36
N LEU A 208 7.49 -16.60 -18.15
CA LEU A 208 6.33 -17.25 -17.55
C LEU A 208 5.02 -16.47 -17.75
N PHE A 209 5.07 -15.14 -17.81
CA PHE A 209 3.87 -14.30 -17.90
C PHE A 209 3.40 -14.14 -19.33
N LYS A 210 2.10 -14.34 -19.56
CA LYS A 210 1.45 -14.08 -20.83
C LYS A 210 0.11 -13.42 -20.60
N HIS A 211 -0.09 -12.25 -21.16
CA HIS A 211 -1.36 -11.55 -21.22
C HIS A 211 -1.60 -11.07 -22.65
N SER A 212 -2.85 -11.14 -23.15
CA SER A 212 -3.18 -10.82 -24.54
C SER A 212 -3.14 -9.31 -24.79
N GLU A 213 -3.56 -8.53 -23.80
CA GLU A 213 -3.67 -7.08 -23.92
C GLU A 213 -2.46 -6.37 -23.31
N GLN A 214 -2.20 -5.16 -23.78
CA GLN A 214 -1.15 -4.31 -23.22
C GLN A 214 -1.54 -3.84 -21.82
N LEU A 215 -0.58 -3.86 -20.89
CA LEU A 215 -0.77 -3.37 -19.54
C LEU A 215 -0.73 -1.84 -19.51
N LEU A 216 -1.65 -1.23 -18.76
CA LEU A 216 -1.62 0.19 -18.41
C LEU A 216 -0.91 0.42 -17.09
N TRP A 217 -1.26 -0.37 -16.07
CA TRP A 217 -0.70 -0.27 -14.72
C TRP A 217 -0.47 -1.66 -14.15
N ALA A 218 0.54 -1.77 -13.30
CA ALA A 218 0.82 -2.96 -12.49
C ALA A 218 1.21 -2.51 -11.08
N PHE A 219 0.70 -3.20 -10.07
CA PHE A 219 0.93 -2.95 -8.66
C PHE A 219 1.31 -4.26 -7.99
N THR A 220 2.36 -4.24 -7.20
CA THR A 220 2.87 -5.42 -6.51
C THR A 220 2.68 -5.28 -5.02
N GLU A 221 2.27 -6.35 -4.38
CA GLU A 221 2.05 -6.43 -2.96
C GLU A 221 2.39 -7.83 -2.46
N GLU A 222 3.41 -7.97 -1.62
CA GLU A 222 3.87 -9.26 -1.12
C GLU A 222 4.10 -10.30 -2.24
N ASP A 223 3.30 -11.38 -2.29
CA ASP A 223 3.35 -12.44 -3.31
C ASP A 223 2.27 -12.29 -4.40
N LEU A 224 1.67 -11.10 -4.55
CA LEU A 224 0.61 -10.82 -5.50
C LEU A 224 1.00 -9.71 -6.46
N VAL A 225 0.43 -9.74 -7.65
CA VAL A 225 0.42 -8.60 -8.55
C VAL A 225 -1.00 -8.34 -9.05
N TYR A 226 -1.36 -7.08 -9.05
CA TYR A 226 -2.59 -6.57 -9.67
C TYR A 226 -2.20 -5.81 -10.92
N PHE A 227 -2.86 -6.07 -12.02
CA PHE A 227 -2.60 -5.32 -13.24
C PHE A 227 -3.90 -4.92 -13.93
N ILE A 228 -3.85 -3.81 -14.64
CA ILE A 228 -4.94 -3.27 -15.42
C ILE A 228 -4.46 -3.16 -16.87
N ASP A 229 -5.22 -3.73 -17.78
CA ASP A 229 -4.94 -3.70 -19.21
C ASP A 229 -5.61 -2.52 -19.93
N LYS A 230 -5.40 -2.41 -21.23
CA LYS A 230 -5.99 -1.36 -22.09
C LYS A 230 -7.51 -1.37 -22.14
N THR A 231 -8.16 -2.45 -21.75
CA THR A 231 -9.62 -2.54 -21.65
C THR A 231 -10.14 -2.01 -20.32
N TYR A 232 -9.24 -1.56 -19.43
CA TYR A 232 -9.50 -1.18 -18.04
C TYR A 232 -9.97 -2.34 -17.16
N SER A 233 -9.68 -3.54 -17.56
CA SER A 233 -9.96 -4.76 -16.77
C SER A 233 -8.88 -4.98 -15.72
N LEU A 234 -9.31 -5.12 -14.47
CA LEU A 234 -8.45 -5.45 -13.34
C LEU A 234 -8.31 -6.95 -13.19
N TYR A 235 -7.08 -7.41 -13.07
CA TYR A 235 -6.72 -8.80 -12.81
C TYR A 235 -5.80 -8.92 -11.59
N GLU A 236 -5.93 -10.04 -10.89
CA GLU A 236 -4.96 -10.53 -9.90
C GLU A 236 -4.18 -11.69 -10.55
N TYR A 237 -2.86 -11.68 -10.43
CA TYR A 237 -2.00 -12.79 -10.85
C TYR A 237 -1.41 -13.49 -9.64
N ASP A 238 -1.63 -14.80 -9.58
CA ASP A 238 -1.10 -15.70 -8.54
C ASP A 238 0.18 -16.38 -9.06
N PHE A 239 1.31 -16.04 -8.44
CA PHE A 239 2.62 -16.63 -8.77
C PHE A 239 2.72 -18.12 -8.46
N GLY A 240 1.90 -18.62 -7.52
CA GLY A 240 1.93 -20.02 -7.10
C GLY A 240 1.42 -20.98 -8.15
N ASN A 241 0.30 -20.64 -8.77
CA ASN A 241 -0.33 -21.46 -9.83
C ASN A 241 -0.16 -20.88 -11.24
N GLN A 242 0.49 -19.72 -11.37
CA GLN A 242 0.72 -18.99 -12.63
C GLN A 242 -0.57 -18.66 -13.38
N GLN A 243 -1.62 -18.31 -12.63
CA GLN A 243 -2.92 -18.00 -13.19
C GLN A 243 -3.31 -16.55 -12.92
N GLN A 244 -4.06 -15.99 -13.85
CA GLN A 244 -4.67 -14.68 -13.71
C GLN A 244 -6.17 -14.81 -13.52
N TYR A 245 -6.70 -13.98 -12.63
CA TYR A 245 -8.12 -13.94 -12.29
C TYR A 245 -8.67 -12.55 -12.59
N PHE A 246 -9.72 -12.50 -13.40
CA PHE A 246 -10.47 -11.27 -13.62
C PHE A 246 -11.20 -10.86 -12.33
N ILE A 247 -11.06 -9.61 -11.92
CA ILE A 247 -11.65 -9.07 -10.70
C ILE A 247 -12.80 -8.12 -11.03
N ALA A 248 -12.56 -7.08 -11.83
CA ALA A 248 -13.56 -6.06 -12.16
C ALA A 248 -13.20 -5.31 -13.45
N ASP A 249 -14.22 -4.70 -14.07
CA ASP A 249 -14.05 -3.65 -15.07
C ASP A 249 -14.06 -2.30 -14.35
N LEU A 250 -12.99 -1.50 -14.52
CA LEU A 250 -12.80 -0.20 -13.88
C LEU A 250 -12.95 0.97 -14.83
N LYS A 251 -13.50 0.76 -16.03
CA LYS A 251 -13.57 1.80 -17.06
C LYS A 251 -14.30 3.05 -16.59
N ALA A 252 -15.47 2.89 -16.00
CA ALA A 252 -16.27 4.01 -15.51
C ALA A 252 -15.56 4.79 -14.39
N GLU A 253 -14.88 4.08 -13.51
CA GLU A 253 -14.12 4.67 -12.40
C GLU A 253 -12.91 5.44 -12.89
N VAL A 254 -12.16 4.88 -13.85
CA VAL A 254 -11.01 5.57 -14.45
C VAL A 254 -11.42 6.81 -15.21
N GLU A 255 -12.53 6.77 -15.97
CA GLU A 255 -13.07 7.93 -16.68
C GLU A 255 -13.50 9.07 -15.74
N THR A 256 -13.96 8.75 -14.54
CA THR A 256 -14.45 9.75 -13.56
C THR A 256 -13.42 10.17 -12.53
N ARG A 257 -12.49 9.27 -12.14
CA ARG A 257 -11.55 9.46 -11.02
C ARG A 257 -10.09 9.58 -11.46
N GLY A 258 -9.82 9.39 -12.76
CA GLY A 258 -8.45 9.41 -13.31
C GLY A 258 -7.73 8.08 -13.17
N GLU A 259 -6.41 8.12 -13.33
CA GLU A 259 -5.55 6.93 -13.31
C GLU A 259 -5.55 6.24 -11.95
N VAL A 260 -5.50 4.91 -11.98
CA VAL A 260 -5.26 4.12 -10.77
C VAL A 260 -3.83 4.35 -10.28
N SER A 261 -3.68 4.63 -9.01
CA SER A 261 -2.40 4.94 -8.38
C SER A 261 -1.86 3.82 -7.50
N SER A 262 -2.76 3.06 -6.86
CA SER A 262 -2.37 1.98 -5.95
C SER A 262 -3.51 0.99 -5.79
N ILE A 263 -3.16 -0.29 -5.62
CA ILE A 263 -4.12 -1.36 -5.33
C ILE A 263 -3.51 -2.25 -4.26
N ILE A 264 -4.31 -2.58 -3.26
CA ILE A 264 -3.98 -3.60 -2.25
C ILE A 264 -5.19 -4.49 -1.98
N LYS A 265 -4.93 -5.67 -1.44
CA LYS A 265 -5.95 -6.60 -0.99
C LYS A 265 -5.84 -6.82 0.52
N GLN A 266 -6.89 -6.48 1.26
CA GLN A 266 -7.01 -6.77 2.68
C GLN A 266 -8.08 -7.84 2.85
N GLN A 267 -7.72 -9.00 3.39
CA GLN A 267 -8.59 -10.19 3.44
C GLN A 267 -9.10 -10.58 2.03
N ASN A 268 -10.39 -10.37 1.74
CA ASN A 268 -10.99 -10.64 0.42
C ASN A 268 -11.42 -9.37 -0.33
N ASP A 269 -11.19 -8.18 0.24
CA ASP A 269 -11.59 -6.91 -0.32
C ASP A 269 -10.42 -6.23 -1.04
N TYR A 270 -10.69 -5.58 -2.18
CA TYR A 270 -9.69 -4.78 -2.88
C TYR A 270 -9.92 -3.30 -2.61
N TYR A 271 -8.83 -2.61 -2.26
CA TYR A 271 -8.78 -1.18 -2.08
C TYR A 271 -8.05 -0.57 -3.27
N ILE A 272 -8.73 0.33 -3.99
CA ILE A 272 -8.25 0.90 -5.26
C ILE A 272 -8.23 2.41 -5.15
N GLY A 273 -7.02 2.97 -5.15
CA GLY A 273 -6.80 4.43 -5.13
C GLY A 273 -6.70 5.02 -6.53
N PHE A 274 -7.19 6.24 -6.69
CA PHE A 274 -7.14 7.00 -7.93
C PHE A 274 -6.38 8.31 -7.73
N LYS A 275 -5.55 8.68 -8.71
CA LYS A 275 -4.70 9.89 -8.63
C LYS A 275 -5.48 11.19 -8.49
N SER A 276 -6.65 11.28 -9.12
CA SER A 276 -7.41 12.54 -9.13
C SER A 276 -8.50 12.59 -8.08
N SER A 277 -9.11 11.45 -7.72
CA SER A 277 -10.24 11.46 -6.79
C SER A 277 -10.51 10.13 -6.14
N GLY A 278 -10.18 10.05 -4.87
CA GLY A 278 -10.75 9.10 -3.93
C GLY A 278 -10.23 7.67 -3.99
N LEU A 279 -10.83 6.89 -3.12
CA LEU A 279 -10.63 5.46 -2.93
C LEU A 279 -11.95 4.73 -3.10
N ILE A 280 -11.96 3.62 -3.82
CA ILE A 280 -13.06 2.66 -3.82
C ILE A 280 -12.65 1.36 -3.16
N VAL A 281 -13.63 0.65 -2.61
CA VAL A 281 -13.45 -0.68 -2.04
C VAL A 281 -14.34 -1.66 -2.80
N LEU A 282 -13.75 -2.72 -3.34
CA LEU A 282 -14.51 -3.85 -3.90
C LEU A 282 -14.70 -4.87 -2.79
N LYS A 283 -15.87 -4.86 -2.16
CA LYS A 283 -16.26 -5.77 -1.10
C LYS A 283 -16.61 -7.15 -1.64
N TYR A 284 -16.00 -8.20 -1.09
CA TYR A 284 -16.27 -9.57 -1.47
C TYR A 284 -17.65 -10.04 -0.99
N MET A 285 -18.43 -10.65 -1.89
CA MET A 285 -19.81 -11.13 -1.63
C MET A 285 -19.87 -12.65 -1.77
N SER A 286 -19.67 -13.38 -0.67
CA SER A 286 -19.54 -14.84 -0.66
C SER A 286 -20.75 -15.62 -1.22
N ASN A 287 -21.96 -15.05 -1.19
CA ASN A 287 -23.21 -15.74 -1.50
C ASN A 287 -24.00 -15.14 -2.67
N GLN A 288 -23.37 -14.33 -3.52
CA GLN A 288 -24.06 -13.62 -4.61
C GLN A 288 -23.48 -13.98 -5.98
N LYS A 289 -24.31 -13.79 -7.04
CA LYS A 289 -23.83 -13.97 -8.44
C LYS A 289 -22.73 -12.94 -8.80
N ILE A 290 -22.79 -11.75 -8.20
CA ILE A 290 -21.78 -10.71 -8.33
C ILE A 290 -20.75 -10.95 -7.24
N LYS A 291 -19.50 -11.27 -7.63
CA LYS A 291 -18.43 -11.62 -6.72
C LYS A 291 -17.97 -10.45 -5.84
N TYR A 292 -18.03 -9.21 -6.36
CA TYR A 292 -17.64 -7.99 -5.65
C TYR A 292 -18.70 -6.93 -5.78
N GLN A 293 -18.94 -6.21 -4.68
CA GLN A 293 -19.75 -4.99 -4.64
C GLN A 293 -18.84 -3.79 -4.46
N MET A 294 -18.97 -2.80 -5.33
CA MET A 294 -18.20 -1.56 -5.22
C MET A 294 -18.82 -0.65 -4.16
N GLN A 295 -17.97 -0.12 -3.31
CA GLN A 295 -18.29 0.86 -2.28
C GLN A 295 -17.38 2.08 -2.44
N ASP A 296 -17.94 3.26 -2.49
CA ASP A 296 -17.21 4.53 -2.43
C ASP A 296 -16.85 4.86 -0.98
N THR A 297 -15.80 5.65 -0.82
CA THR A 297 -15.37 6.14 0.49
C THR A 297 -15.56 7.65 0.59
N GLU A 298 -15.45 8.20 1.81
CA GLU A 298 -15.53 9.65 2.03
C GLU A 298 -14.21 10.39 1.70
N ILE A 299 -13.21 9.68 1.18
CA ILE A 299 -11.93 10.28 0.79
C ILE A 299 -12.03 10.77 -0.65
N HIS A 300 -12.02 12.08 -0.83
CA HIS A 300 -12.17 12.72 -2.15
C HIS A 300 -10.87 13.26 -2.74
N SER A 301 -9.79 13.28 -1.97
CA SER A 301 -8.45 13.64 -2.45
C SER A 301 -7.86 12.52 -3.32
N GLY A 302 -6.95 12.87 -4.21
CA GLY A 302 -6.15 11.87 -4.91
C GLY A 302 -5.42 10.96 -3.93
N ILE A 303 -5.30 9.69 -4.28
CA ILE A 303 -4.57 8.68 -3.50
C ILE A 303 -3.22 8.46 -4.18
N PHE A 304 -2.13 8.51 -3.43
CA PHE A 304 -0.79 8.24 -3.94
C PHE A 304 -0.28 6.86 -3.57
N CYS A 305 -0.58 6.40 -2.36
CA CYS A 305 -0.13 5.09 -1.89
C CYS A 305 -1.14 4.46 -0.91
N LEU A 306 -1.12 3.13 -0.88
CA LEU A 306 -1.88 2.30 0.05
C LEU A 306 -0.92 1.31 0.70
N MET A 307 -1.16 0.97 1.96
CA MET A 307 -0.39 -0.04 2.69
C MET A 307 -1.29 -0.79 3.66
N LYS A 308 -1.14 -2.11 3.74
CA LYS A 308 -1.74 -2.92 4.82
C LYS A 308 -0.90 -2.79 6.08
N ASP A 309 -1.56 -2.70 7.23
CA ASP A 309 -0.88 -2.91 8.50
C ASP A 309 -0.53 -4.39 8.66
N LYS A 310 0.69 -4.70 9.10
CA LYS A 310 1.18 -6.08 9.26
C LYS A 310 0.54 -6.82 10.45
N TYR A 311 0.03 -6.08 11.41
CA TYR A 311 -0.40 -6.62 12.70
C TYR A 311 -1.88 -6.37 13.00
N GLN A 312 -2.51 -5.44 12.31
CA GLN A 312 -3.88 -5.01 12.55
C GLN A 312 -4.69 -4.98 11.25
N ASP A 313 -6.01 -5.09 11.36
CA ASP A 313 -6.91 -4.98 10.20
C ASP A 313 -7.13 -3.50 9.82
N ILE A 314 -6.05 -2.84 9.43
CA ILE A 314 -5.99 -1.43 9.07
C ILE A 314 -5.42 -1.29 7.67
N VAL A 315 -6.04 -0.45 6.86
CA VAL A 315 -5.47 0.06 5.62
C VAL A 315 -5.00 1.49 5.83
N TRP A 316 -3.72 1.73 5.60
CA TRP A 316 -3.11 3.04 5.59
C TRP A 316 -3.23 3.65 4.20
N ILE A 317 -3.66 4.90 4.11
CA ILE A 317 -3.98 5.59 2.85
C ILE A 317 -3.24 6.90 2.81
N GLY A 318 -2.27 7.03 1.90
CA GLY A 318 -1.56 8.27 1.65
C GLY A 318 -2.21 9.08 0.54
N THR A 319 -2.46 10.35 0.80
CA THR A 319 -3.26 11.23 -0.08
C THR A 319 -2.46 12.40 -0.63
N ASP A 320 -3.00 13.02 -1.68
CA ASP A 320 -2.53 14.28 -2.23
C ASP A 320 -3.11 15.46 -1.42
N GLY A 321 -2.37 15.87 -0.38
CA GLY A 321 -2.67 17.08 0.38
C GLY A 321 -3.61 16.93 1.59
N GLN A 322 -4.20 15.75 1.83
CA GLN A 322 -5.03 15.52 3.02
C GLN A 322 -4.31 14.69 4.11
N GLY A 323 -3.05 14.35 3.89
CA GLY A 323 -2.26 13.55 4.84
C GLY A 323 -2.52 12.06 4.73
N VAL A 324 -2.45 11.37 5.87
CA VAL A 324 -2.63 9.92 5.99
C VAL A 324 -3.96 9.61 6.64
N TYR A 325 -4.68 8.64 6.07
CA TYR A 325 -5.84 8.06 6.73
C TYR A 325 -5.53 6.63 7.19
N MET A 326 -6.05 6.28 8.36
CA MET A 326 -6.20 4.90 8.81
C MET A 326 -7.64 4.49 8.55
N TYR A 327 -7.84 3.49 7.73
CA TYR A 327 -9.14 2.88 7.45
C TYR A 327 -9.26 1.59 8.25
N PHE A 328 -10.26 1.53 9.12
CA PHE A 328 -10.58 0.36 9.93
C PHE A 328 -11.76 -0.36 9.32
N ASN A 329 -11.63 -1.67 9.08
CA ASN A 329 -12.73 -2.51 8.65
C ASN A 329 -13.48 -2.98 9.91
N ASP A 330 -14.71 -2.51 10.07
CA ASP A 330 -15.44 -2.52 11.33
C ASP A 330 -15.80 -3.87 11.94
N ALA A 331 -15.09 -4.25 12.98
CA ALA A 331 -15.72 -4.89 14.12
C ALA A 331 -15.44 -4.13 15.45
N PHE A 332 -14.53 -3.15 15.44
CA PHE A 332 -14.15 -2.40 16.63
C PHE A 332 -14.14 -0.90 16.36
N SER A 333 -15.30 -0.25 16.51
CA SER A 333 -15.29 1.17 16.74
C SER A 333 -14.68 1.40 18.13
N VAL A 334 -13.42 1.83 18.19
CA VAL A 334 -12.92 2.52 19.37
C VAL A 334 -13.67 3.85 19.41
N THR A 335 -14.88 3.81 19.95
CA THR A 335 -15.63 5.03 20.19
C THR A 335 -14.94 5.72 21.35
N ASN A 336 -14.32 6.86 21.11
CA ASN A 336 -13.97 7.83 22.15
C ASN A 336 -15.23 8.42 22.83
N THR A 337 -16.42 7.88 22.57
CA THR A 337 -17.70 8.31 23.15
C THR A 337 -17.73 8.26 24.67
N LEU A 338 -16.91 7.44 25.29
CA LEU A 338 -16.74 7.47 26.75
C LEU A 338 -15.95 8.71 27.24
N LEU A 339 -15.15 9.33 26.39
CA LEU A 339 -14.37 10.52 26.73
C LEU A 339 -15.12 11.82 26.40
N ASP A 340 -16.09 11.78 25.49
CA ASP A 340 -16.83 12.96 25.01
C ASP A 340 -18.19 13.15 25.72
N THR A 341 -18.63 12.19 26.54
CA THR A 341 -19.88 12.36 27.31
C THR A 341 -19.61 13.07 28.62
N PRO A 342 -20.34 14.15 28.95
CA PRO A 342 -20.17 14.91 30.20
C PRO A 342 -20.34 14.10 31.49
N VAL A 343 -20.91 12.89 31.38
CA VAL A 343 -21.29 12.02 32.50
C VAL A 343 -20.15 11.09 32.93
N TYR A 344 -19.18 10.82 32.04
CA TYR A 344 -18.08 9.87 32.31
C TYR A 344 -16.72 10.47 31.89
N GLN A 345 -16.26 11.47 32.64
CA GLN A 345 -14.87 11.91 32.50
C GLN A 345 -13.96 10.94 33.23
N ILE A 346 -13.17 10.17 32.47
CA ILE A 346 -12.08 9.36 33.03
C ILE A 346 -10.93 10.33 33.28
N ASN A 347 -10.84 10.84 34.50
CA ASN A 347 -9.76 11.76 34.92
C ASN A 347 -8.47 11.03 35.30
N ASN A 348 -8.44 9.70 35.28
CA ASN A 348 -7.28 8.90 35.63
C ASN A 348 -6.69 8.21 34.38
N PRO A 349 -5.36 8.21 34.24
CA PRO A 349 -4.74 7.47 33.14
C PRO A 349 -5.04 5.97 33.26
N VAL A 350 -5.45 5.36 32.15
CA VAL A 350 -5.58 3.91 32.04
C VAL A 350 -4.18 3.31 32.16
N ARG A 351 -3.92 2.49 33.17
CA ARG A 351 -2.61 1.87 33.42
C ARG A 351 -2.47 0.47 32.82
N THR A 352 -3.59 -0.20 32.58
CA THR A 352 -3.60 -1.59 32.09
C THR A 352 -4.87 -1.84 31.31
N VAL A 353 -4.74 -2.50 30.17
CA VAL A 353 -5.83 -3.09 29.40
C VAL A 353 -5.57 -4.59 29.37
N TYR A 354 -6.56 -5.40 29.76
CA TYR A 354 -6.51 -6.86 29.72
C TYR A 354 -7.42 -7.34 28.59
N TYR A 355 -6.92 -8.27 27.79
CA TYR A 355 -7.70 -8.97 26.77
C TYR A 355 -8.04 -10.36 27.31
N ASP A 356 -9.32 -10.70 27.37
CA ASP A 356 -9.81 -11.99 27.83
C ASP A 356 -10.20 -12.84 26.61
N GLU A 357 -9.42 -13.88 26.36
CA GLU A 357 -9.62 -14.81 25.23
C GLU A 357 -10.82 -15.77 25.43
N GLU A 358 -11.36 -15.88 26.65
CA GLU A 358 -12.44 -16.85 26.98
C GLU A 358 -13.85 -16.31 26.67
N GLN A 359 -14.01 -15.04 26.23
CA GLN A 359 -15.30 -14.40 25.97
C GLN A 359 -15.57 -14.09 24.49
N THR A 360 -14.86 -14.70 23.55
CA THR A 360 -15.11 -14.55 22.10
C THR A 360 -15.82 -15.75 21.51
#